data_1a8fd0b411dc5bd76bf064664c9f70c7
#
_entry.id   1a8fd0b411dc5bd76bf064664c9f70c7
#
_cell.length_a   1.000
_cell.length_b   1.000
_cell.length_c   1.000
_cell.angle_alpha   90.00
_cell.angle_beta   90.00
_cell.angle_gamma   90.00
#
_symmetry.space_group_name_H-M   'P 1'
#
loop_
_entity.id
_entity.type
_entity.pdbx_description
1 polymer ?
#
loop_
_entity_poly.entity_id
_entity_poly.type
_entity_poly.pdbx_seq_one_letter_code
_entity_poly.pdbx_strand_id
1 'polypeptide(L)'
;MKNVTSLTKLRRLIKTLAVSFIFLILALVGSSFINLPNGITDELKKSGRDSSRTEKDGFPDLFSSKSTNIYPAGFSLHPKAFLFVQNFVQSNSNRLNKMKVWGKPYLDIFEDILIQHGLPAELKYLSVVESSLNQRALSPVGAGGPWQIMPVEARRLGLTVNSRVDERKNYYKSTHAAAKMLKELYSNFKDYLLVIAAYNCGPGRLQQAIRKSGSRDFWILQKYLPLETRNHVKNFIGTHYVFEGTGGLTTMTSSQIANYSVNIAGLKPVSSVNDDETDKTISVTISGKYVGSVLSKIVGLDVSTFNKLNPGFDKLISIGKPTNLRLPVDKMMVFENKRRTILEESVSSIL
;
A
#
# COMPACT_ATOMS: atom_id res chain seq x y z
N MET A 1 55.86 -2.64 -12.69
CA MET A 1 54.77 -1.80 -12.16
C MET A 1 53.93 -1.05 -13.22
N LYS A 2 53.99 -1.38 -14.53
CA LYS A 2 53.24 -0.67 -15.60
C LYS A 2 51.92 -1.31 -16.02
N ASN A 3 51.57 -2.52 -15.53
CA ASN A 3 50.35 -3.25 -15.99
C ASN A 3 49.11 -3.11 -15.10
N VAL A 4 49.22 -2.55 -13.89
CA VAL A 4 48.09 -2.43 -12.97
C VAL A 4 47.23 -1.20 -13.29
N THR A 5 47.83 -0.12 -13.80
CA THR A 5 47.17 1.11 -14.16
C THR A 5 46.31 1.01 -15.44
N SER A 6 46.64 0.08 -16.34
CA SER A 6 45.90 -0.19 -17.57
C SER A 6 44.59 -0.91 -17.29
N LEU A 7 44.60 -1.91 -16.40
CA LEU A 7 43.38 -2.68 -16.03
C LEU A 7 42.35 -1.87 -15.29
N THR A 8 42.75 -0.92 -14.44
CA THR A 8 41.84 -0.03 -13.73
C THR A 8 41.20 1.00 -14.65
N LYS A 9 41.92 1.52 -15.63
CA LYS A 9 41.40 2.40 -16.68
C LYS A 9 40.40 1.67 -17.59
N LEU A 10 40.71 0.42 -17.98
CA LEU A 10 39.82 -0.40 -18.80
C LEU A 10 38.50 -0.74 -18.07
N ARG A 11 38.59 -1.09 -16.77
CA ARG A 11 37.37 -1.33 -15.95
C ARG A 11 36.49 -0.08 -15.75
N ARG A 12 37.09 1.12 -15.66
CA ARG A 12 36.32 2.38 -15.64
C ARG A 12 35.68 2.65 -16.98
N LEU A 13 36.39 2.41 -18.09
CA LEU A 13 35.84 2.62 -19.44
C LEU A 13 34.66 1.68 -19.74
N ILE A 14 34.75 0.41 -19.36
CA ILE A 14 33.68 -0.59 -19.51
C ILE A 14 32.45 -0.21 -18.67
N LYS A 15 32.64 0.31 -17.44
CA LYS A 15 31.51 0.80 -16.61
C LYS A 15 30.83 2.03 -17.21
N THR A 16 31.58 2.94 -17.81
CA THR A 16 31.04 4.15 -18.45
C THR A 16 30.28 3.79 -19.74
N LEU A 17 30.80 2.86 -20.54
CA LEU A 17 30.15 2.37 -21.76
C LEU A 17 28.88 1.55 -21.46
N ALA A 18 28.85 0.75 -20.40
CA ALA A 18 27.67 0.01 -19.99
C ALA A 18 26.52 0.94 -19.55
N VAL A 19 26.82 2.02 -18.86
CA VAL A 19 25.82 3.04 -18.46
C VAL A 19 25.28 3.79 -19.70
N SER A 20 26.13 4.12 -20.68
CA SER A 20 25.72 4.78 -21.93
C SER A 20 24.88 3.88 -22.83
N PHE A 21 25.12 2.57 -22.83
CA PHE A 21 24.36 1.61 -23.64
C PHE A 21 22.95 1.37 -23.10
N ILE A 22 22.73 1.48 -21.79
CA ILE A 22 21.42 1.40 -21.16
C ILE A 22 20.56 2.63 -21.54
N PHE A 23 21.18 3.82 -21.64
CA PHE A 23 20.47 5.02 -22.12
C PHE A 23 20.11 4.95 -23.61
N LEU A 24 20.87 4.27 -24.44
CA LEU A 24 20.61 4.14 -25.88
C LEU A 24 19.44 3.19 -26.19
N ILE A 25 19.26 2.10 -25.41
CA ILE A 25 18.13 1.17 -25.57
C ILE A 25 16.82 1.81 -25.12
N LEU A 26 16.84 2.67 -24.09
CA LEU A 26 15.65 3.44 -23.66
C LEU A 26 15.24 4.53 -24.66
N ALA A 27 16.18 5.06 -25.46
CA ALA A 27 15.89 6.05 -26.49
C ALA A 27 15.28 5.43 -27.78
N LEU A 28 15.55 4.14 -28.05
CA LEU A 28 15.05 3.44 -29.24
C LEU A 28 13.61 2.90 -29.09
N VAL A 29 13.10 2.78 -27.87
CA VAL A 29 11.71 2.36 -27.61
C VAL A 29 10.74 3.55 -27.54
N GLY A 30 11.27 4.78 -27.47
CA GLY A 30 10.49 6.03 -27.29
C GLY A 30 10.13 6.80 -28.56
N SER A 31 10.55 6.39 -29.76
CA SER A 31 10.37 7.19 -30.98
C SER A 31 9.56 6.48 -32.08
N SER A 32 8.36 6.03 -31.74
CA SER A 32 7.32 5.76 -32.74
C SER A 32 6.22 6.83 -32.61
N PHE A 33 6.56 8.07 -32.96
CA PHE A 33 5.54 9.09 -33.19
C PHE A 33 4.95 8.84 -34.57
N ILE A 34 3.73 8.34 -34.60
CA ILE A 34 2.87 8.32 -35.77
C ILE A 34 2.51 9.77 -36.11
N ASN A 35 2.91 10.27 -37.29
CA ASN A 35 2.41 11.51 -37.83
C ASN A 35 0.89 11.41 -38.00
N LEU A 36 0.13 12.15 -37.22
CA LEU A 36 -1.30 12.36 -37.46
C LEU A 36 -1.45 13.55 -38.43
N PRO A 37 -2.29 13.44 -39.46
CA PRO A 37 -2.58 14.54 -40.36
C PRO A 37 -3.40 15.63 -39.67
N ASN A 38 -3.06 16.90 -39.96
CA ASN A 38 -3.79 18.11 -39.54
C ASN A 38 -5.24 18.06 -40.05
N GLY A 39 -6.22 17.82 -39.16
CA GLY A 39 -7.62 17.81 -39.54
C GLY A 39 -8.62 17.49 -38.41
N ILE A 40 -8.22 17.44 -37.15
CA ILE A 40 -9.13 17.07 -36.05
C ILE A 40 -9.20 18.20 -34.99
N THR A 41 -9.51 19.42 -35.43
CA THR A 41 -9.84 20.52 -34.51
C THR A 41 -11.33 20.82 -34.40
N ASP A 42 -12.19 20.25 -35.23
CA ASP A 42 -13.63 20.55 -35.23
C ASP A 42 -14.54 19.47 -34.65
N GLU A 43 -14.05 18.26 -34.31
CA GLU A 43 -14.88 17.22 -33.66
C GLU A 43 -14.87 17.22 -32.13
N LEU A 44 -13.99 17.97 -31.48
CA LEU A 44 -13.91 18.06 -30.02
C LEU A 44 -14.98 18.97 -29.38
N LYS A 45 -15.83 19.62 -30.18
CA LYS A 45 -16.94 20.45 -29.71
C LYS A 45 -18.31 19.77 -29.68
N LYS A 46 -18.44 18.52 -30.12
CA LYS A 46 -19.74 17.80 -30.16
C LYS A 46 -19.86 16.53 -29.31
N SER A 47 -18.85 16.16 -28.54
CA SER A 47 -18.96 15.03 -27.60
C SER A 47 -19.18 15.50 -26.14
N GLY A 48 -20.16 16.34 -25.96
CA GLY A 48 -20.75 16.61 -24.65
C GLY A 48 -21.94 15.70 -24.43
N ARG A 49 -21.75 14.39 -24.24
CA ARG A 49 -22.73 13.43 -23.69
C ARG A 49 -22.12 12.03 -23.74
N ASP A 50 -21.54 11.60 -22.67
CA ASP A 50 -21.85 10.31 -22.04
C ASP A 50 -20.98 10.12 -20.79
N SER A 51 -21.43 10.71 -19.69
CA SER A 51 -20.89 10.44 -18.34
C SER A 51 -21.54 9.22 -17.67
N SER A 52 -22.18 8.34 -18.46
CA SER A 52 -22.94 7.20 -17.94
C SER A 52 -22.23 5.84 -18.01
N ARG A 53 -20.92 5.83 -18.34
CA ARG A 53 -20.18 4.55 -18.50
C ARG A 53 -19.23 4.19 -17.36
N THR A 54 -19.07 5.03 -16.34
CA THR A 54 -18.12 4.82 -15.23
C THR A 54 -18.72 4.12 -14.00
N GLU A 55 -20.02 3.85 -13.98
CA GLU A 55 -20.68 3.16 -12.85
C GLU A 55 -20.47 1.64 -12.80
N LYS A 56 -19.80 1.04 -13.81
CA LYS A 56 -19.61 -0.42 -13.88
C LYS A 56 -18.30 -0.96 -13.31
N ASP A 57 -17.34 -0.11 -12.96
CA ASP A 57 -15.98 -0.56 -12.64
C ASP A 57 -15.67 -0.71 -11.14
N GLY A 58 -16.65 -0.73 -10.26
CA GLY A 58 -16.49 -1.16 -8.86
C GLY A 58 -15.68 -0.21 -7.95
N PHE A 59 -15.32 1.00 -8.40
CA PHE A 59 -14.60 2.02 -7.61
C PHE A 59 -15.26 3.41 -7.76
N PRO A 60 -16.58 3.57 -7.50
CA PRO A 60 -17.30 4.84 -7.73
C PRO A 60 -16.71 6.00 -6.93
N ASP A 61 -16.15 5.72 -5.75
CA ASP A 61 -15.68 6.77 -4.83
C ASP A 61 -14.27 7.29 -5.14
N LEU A 62 -13.47 6.54 -5.91
CA LEU A 62 -12.15 6.99 -6.35
C LEU A 62 -12.24 8.11 -7.40
N PHE A 63 -13.39 8.20 -8.11
CA PHE A 63 -13.59 9.06 -9.27
C PHE A 63 -14.68 10.12 -9.07
N SER A 64 -15.38 10.09 -7.94
CA SER A 64 -16.44 11.04 -7.61
C SER A 64 -15.86 12.29 -6.92
N SER A 65 -15.95 13.44 -7.58
CA SER A 65 -15.70 14.75 -6.96
C SER A 65 -16.78 15.12 -5.91
N LYS A 66 -17.79 14.27 -5.73
CA LYS A 66 -18.87 14.37 -4.74
C LYS A 66 -18.83 13.19 -3.78
N SER A 67 -17.65 12.83 -3.28
CA SER A 67 -17.57 11.88 -2.17
C SER A 67 -18.11 12.53 -0.90
N THR A 68 -19.43 12.58 -0.82
CA THR A 68 -20.16 12.87 0.42
C THR A 68 -20.35 11.55 1.18
N ASN A 69 -19.50 11.32 2.21
CA ASN A 69 -19.90 10.66 3.45
C ASN A 69 -20.16 9.15 3.46
N ILE A 70 -19.32 8.30 2.86
CA ILE A 70 -19.40 6.84 3.12
C ILE A 70 -18.11 6.29 3.73
N TYR A 71 -16.99 6.98 3.62
CA TYR A 71 -15.73 6.65 4.31
C TYR A 71 -15.49 7.63 5.46
N PRO A 72 -14.88 7.18 6.57
CA PRO A 72 -14.45 8.12 7.60
C PRO A 72 -13.62 9.21 6.94
N ALA A 73 -14.00 10.46 7.11
CA ALA A 73 -13.34 11.62 6.53
C ALA A 73 -11.85 11.62 6.95
N GLY A 74 -10.94 11.03 6.15
CA GLY A 74 -9.54 10.95 6.54
C GLY A 74 -8.65 10.07 5.67
N PHE A 75 -9.19 9.02 5.07
CA PHE A 75 -8.41 8.13 4.18
C PHE A 75 -8.46 8.56 2.71
N SER A 76 -8.61 9.85 2.44
CA SER A 76 -8.67 10.36 1.08
C SER A 76 -7.31 10.27 0.38
N LEU A 77 -7.33 9.88 -0.89
CA LEU A 77 -6.14 9.87 -1.73
C LEU A 77 -5.56 11.29 -1.85
N HIS A 78 -4.24 11.42 -1.64
CA HIS A 78 -3.59 12.71 -1.75
C HIS A 78 -3.74 13.29 -3.18
N PRO A 79 -4.11 14.59 -3.36
CA PRO A 79 -4.38 15.17 -4.68
C PRO A 79 -3.27 14.97 -5.70
N LYS A 80 -1.99 15.00 -5.28
CA LYS A 80 -0.82 14.74 -6.16
C LYS A 80 -0.70 13.29 -6.62
N ALA A 81 -1.43 12.35 -6.02
CA ALA A 81 -1.48 10.95 -6.44
C ALA A 81 -2.67 10.67 -7.35
N PHE A 82 -3.72 11.49 -7.31
CA PHE A 82 -5.03 11.19 -7.88
C PHE A 82 -4.97 10.71 -9.33
N LEU A 83 -4.47 11.53 -10.24
CA LEU A 83 -4.43 11.18 -11.67
C LEU A 83 -3.55 9.95 -11.94
N PHE A 84 -2.44 9.80 -11.21
CA PHE A 84 -1.58 8.63 -11.38
C PHE A 84 -2.28 7.36 -10.92
N VAL A 85 -2.89 7.38 -9.74
CA VAL A 85 -3.60 6.22 -9.18
C VAL A 85 -4.82 5.88 -10.01
N GLN A 86 -5.56 6.88 -10.50
CA GLN A 86 -6.68 6.67 -11.42
C GLN A 86 -6.24 5.91 -12.68
N ASN A 87 -5.22 6.40 -13.37
CA ASN A 87 -4.70 5.75 -14.56
C ASN A 87 -4.12 4.35 -14.26
N PHE A 88 -3.45 4.20 -13.11
CA PHE A 88 -2.92 2.91 -12.66
C PHE A 88 -4.04 1.89 -12.43
N VAL A 89 -5.09 2.28 -11.71
CA VAL A 89 -6.25 1.43 -11.42
C VAL A 89 -6.92 1.03 -12.72
N GLN A 90 -7.21 1.98 -13.61
CA GLN A 90 -7.82 1.72 -14.91
C GLN A 90 -7.01 0.71 -15.74
N SER A 91 -5.69 0.85 -15.75
CA SER A 91 -4.80 -0.01 -16.57
C SER A 91 -4.52 -1.36 -15.92
N ASN A 92 -4.60 -1.49 -14.60
CA ASN A 92 -4.12 -2.66 -13.87
C ASN A 92 -5.20 -3.46 -13.15
N SER A 93 -6.43 -2.93 -12.97
CA SER A 93 -7.49 -3.58 -12.18
C SER A 93 -7.77 -5.01 -12.62
N ASN A 94 -7.89 -5.28 -13.92
CA ASN A 94 -8.16 -6.62 -14.43
C ASN A 94 -7.05 -7.61 -14.03
N ARG A 95 -5.78 -7.24 -14.22
CA ARG A 95 -4.62 -8.06 -13.84
C ARG A 95 -4.56 -8.28 -12.32
N LEU A 96 -4.73 -7.22 -11.54
CA LEU A 96 -4.64 -7.28 -10.09
C LEU A 96 -5.84 -8.01 -9.47
N ASN A 97 -7.05 -7.87 -10.02
CA ASN A 97 -8.22 -8.63 -9.56
C ASN A 97 -8.07 -10.13 -9.82
N LYS A 98 -7.49 -10.54 -10.95
CA LYS A 98 -7.12 -11.94 -11.17
C LYS A 98 -6.07 -12.39 -10.14
N MET A 99 -5.12 -11.53 -9.80
CA MET A 99 -4.09 -11.83 -8.80
C MET A 99 -4.65 -11.96 -7.38
N LYS A 100 -5.72 -11.24 -7.01
CA LYS A 100 -6.41 -11.44 -5.72
C LYS A 100 -6.81 -12.89 -5.51
N VAL A 101 -7.21 -13.60 -6.58
CA VAL A 101 -7.66 -14.99 -6.51
C VAL A 101 -6.47 -15.93 -6.41
N TRP A 102 -5.59 -15.97 -7.42
CA TRP A 102 -4.49 -16.94 -7.44
C TRP A 102 -3.36 -16.58 -6.47
N GLY A 103 -3.17 -15.30 -6.17
CA GLY A 103 -2.12 -14.80 -5.27
C GLY A 103 -2.47 -14.93 -3.79
N LYS A 104 -3.74 -15.17 -3.46
CA LYS A 104 -4.22 -15.20 -2.08
C LYS A 104 -3.36 -16.04 -1.12
N PRO A 105 -3.00 -17.31 -1.43
CA PRO A 105 -2.22 -18.14 -0.52
C PRO A 105 -0.84 -17.53 -0.18
N TYR A 106 -0.21 -16.83 -1.13
CA TYR A 106 1.08 -16.17 -0.91
C TYR A 106 0.92 -14.88 -0.10
N LEU A 107 -0.11 -14.09 -0.42
CA LEU A 107 -0.42 -12.86 0.30
C LEU A 107 -0.81 -13.14 1.76
N ASP A 108 -1.49 -14.25 2.04
CA ASP A 108 -1.81 -14.68 3.39
C ASP A 108 -0.53 -15.00 4.20
N ILE A 109 0.42 -15.74 3.61
CA ILE A 109 1.72 -16.01 4.23
C ILE A 109 2.47 -14.70 4.53
N PHE A 110 2.48 -13.75 3.58
CA PHE A 110 3.16 -12.46 3.75
C PHE A 110 2.53 -11.63 4.86
N GLU A 111 1.20 -11.59 4.91
CA GLU A 111 0.43 -10.91 5.93
C GLU A 111 0.75 -11.45 7.33
N ASP A 112 0.65 -12.77 7.51
CA ASP A 112 0.92 -13.41 8.80
C ASP A 112 2.34 -13.09 9.30
N ILE A 113 3.34 -13.14 8.41
CA ILE A 113 4.72 -12.82 8.77
C ILE A 113 4.88 -11.33 9.09
N LEU A 114 4.30 -10.42 8.31
CA LEU A 114 4.36 -8.98 8.57
C LEU A 114 3.76 -8.65 9.94
N ILE A 115 2.61 -9.21 10.27
CA ILE A 115 1.94 -9.05 11.57
C ILE A 115 2.83 -9.58 12.70
N GLN A 116 3.46 -10.77 12.55
CA GLN A 116 4.41 -11.31 13.52
C GLN A 116 5.59 -10.36 13.80
N HIS A 117 6.01 -9.58 12.79
CA HIS A 117 7.05 -8.57 12.95
C HIS A 117 6.52 -7.21 13.48
N GLY A 118 5.22 -7.09 13.75
CA GLY A 118 4.57 -5.84 14.20
C GLY A 118 4.46 -4.79 13.10
N LEU A 119 4.31 -5.23 11.85
CA LEU A 119 4.14 -4.38 10.67
C LEU A 119 2.71 -4.45 10.12
N PRO A 120 2.20 -3.39 9.48
CA PRO A 120 0.93 -3.44 8.79
C PRO A 120 0.89 -4.53 7.71
N ALA A 121 -0.22 -5.26 7.68
CA ALA A 121 -0.46 -6.36 6.73
C ALA A 121 -0.39 -5.90 5.26
N GLU A 122 -0.82 -4.67 4.99
CA GLU A 122 -0.91 -4.09 3.66
C GLU A 122 0.46 -3.90 3.00
N LEU A 123 1.56 -3.91 3.76
CA LEU A 123 2.91 -3.91 3.20
C LEU A 123 3.20 -5.14 2.33
N LYS A 124 2.37 -6.20 2.40
CA LYS A 124 2.39 -7.34 1.47
C LYS A 124 2.27 -6.92 0.00
N TYR A 125 1.57 -5.80 -0.28
CA TYR A 125 1.42 -5.29 -1.65
C TYR A 125 2.71 -4.75 -2.26
N LEU A 126 3.75 -4.54 -1.44
CA LEU A 126 5.08 -4.21 -1.96
C LEU A 126 5.64 -5.34 -2.84
N SER A 127 5.42 -6.62 -2.45
CA SER A 127 5.83 -7.77 -3.27
C SER A 127 5.08 -7.87 -4.60
N VAL A 128 3.84 -7.37 -4.65
CA VAL A 128 3.08 -7.26 -5.91
C VAL A 128 3.72 -6.24 -6.83
N VAL A 129 4.12 -5.08 -6.29
CA VAL A 129 4.80 -4.00 -7.04
C VAL A 129 6.18 -4.44 -7.51
N GLU A 130 6.94 -5.13 -6.66
CA GLU A 130 8.32 -5.55 -6.94
C GLU A 130 8.42 -6.64 -8.01
N SER A 131 7.53 -7.63 -7.98
CA SER A 131 7.68 -8.80 -8.83
C SER A 131 6.38 -9.41 -9.35
N SER A 132 5.23 -8.86 -9.01
CA SER A 132 3.93 -9.52 -9.21
C SER A 132 3.89 -10.91 -8.53
N LEU A 133 4.44 -11.04 -7.33
CA LEU A 133 4.57 -12.28 -6.54
C LEU A 133 5.47 -13.34 -7.17
N ASN A 134 6.31 -13.00 -8.16
CA ASN A 134 7.14 -13.98 -8.87
C ASN A 134 8.39 -14.36 -8.05
N GLN A 135 8.39 -15.58 -7.50
CA GLN A 135 9.54 -16.12 -6.77
C GLN A 135 10.82 -16.24 -7.60
N ARG A 136 10.70 -16.36 -8.94
CA ARG A 136 11.85 -16.50 -9.85
C ARG A 136 12.32 -15.18 -10.43
N ALA A 137 11.68 -14.06 -10.06
CA ALA A 137 12.06 -12.75 -10.56
C ALA A 137 13.52 -12.45 -10.23
N LEU A 138 14.24 -11.95 -11.22
CA LEU A 138 15.64 -11.53 -11.11
C LEU A 138 15.79 -10.25 -11.94
N SER A 139 16.17 -9.16 -11.29
CA SER A 139 16.41 -7.90 -11.98
C SER A 139 17.79 -7.87 -12.65
N PRO A 140 18.03 -7.01 -13.65
CA PRO A 140 19.33 -6.84 -14.29
C PRO A 140 20.47 -6.48 -13.31
N VAL A 141 20.13 -5.88 -12.17
CA VAL A 141 21.08 -5.50 -11.11
C VAL A 141 21.20 -6.56 -10.00
N GLY A 142 20.53 -7.71 -10.16
CA GLY A 142 20.64 -8.86 -9.28
C GLY A 142 19.67 -8.88 -8.09
N ALA A 143 18.69 -7.99 -8.02
CA ALA A 143 17.62 -8.10 -7.05
C ALA A 143 16.77 -9.35 -7.36
N GLY A 144 16.35 -10.12 -6.36
CA GLY A 144 15.72 -11.41 -6.61
C GLY A 144 14.55 -11.76 -5.70
N GLY A 145 13.69 -12.66 -6.22
CA GLY A 145 12.54 -13.22 -5.54
C GLY A 145 11.34 -12.26 -5.45
N PRO A 146 10.29 -12.65 -4.72
CA PRO A 146 9.03 -11.88 -4.65
C PRO A 146 9.21 -10.48 -4.09
N TRP A 147 10.21 -10.27 -3.24
CA TRP A 147 10.53 -9.02 -2.56
C TRP A 147 11.68 -8.24 -3.21
N GLN A 148 12.25 -8.72 -4.31
CA GLN A 148 13.36 -8.09 -5.04
C GLN A 148 14.51 -7.64 -4.13
N ILE A 149 14.96 -8.53 -3.22
CA ILE A 149 16.04 -8.24 -2.28
C ILE A 149 17.39 -8.39 -2.98
N MET A 150 18.29 -7.43 -2.78
CA MET A 150 19.66 -7.49 -3.30
C MET A 150 20.46 -8.60 -2.59
N PRO A 151 21.41 -9.29 -3.27
CA PRO A 151 22.16 -10.40 -2.68
C PRO A 151 22.93 -10.03 -1.41
N VAL A 152 23.51 -8.84 -1.35
CA VAL A 152 24.24 -8.36 -0.17
C VAL A 152 23.28 -8.17 1.01
N GLU A 153 22.15 -7.57 0.76
CA GLU A 153 21.12 -7.32 1.75
C GLU A 153 20.47 -8.63 2.24
N ALA A 154 20.19 -9.55 1.32
CA ALA A 154 19.66 -10.87 1.65
C ALA A 154 20.58 -11.62 2.64
N ARG A 155 21.89 -11.64 2.38
CA ARG A 155 22.86 -12.26 3.28
C ARG A 155 22.95 -11.56 4.63
N ARG A 156 22.90 -10.21 4.64
CA ARG A 156 22.86 -9.42 5.89
C ARG A 156 21.66 -9.80 6.74
N LEU A 157 20.52 -10.07 6.11
CA LEU A 157 19.27 -10.43 6.76
C LEU A 157 19.15 -11.93 7.10
N GLY A 158 20.20 -12.71 6.83
CA GLY A 158 20.29 -14.13 7.21
C GLY A 158 19.83 -15.12 6.13
N LEU A 159 19.67 -14.68 4.88
CA LEU A 159 19.34 -15.57 3.77
C LEU A 159 20.63 -16.13 3.12
N THR A 160 20.58 -17.40 2.75
CA THR A 160 21.60 -18.03 1.91
C THR A 160 21.40 -17.62 0.46
N VAL A 161 22.41 -16.96 -0.12
CA VAL A 161 22.44 -16.58 -1.54
C VAL A 161 23.82 -16.90 -2.11
N ASN A 162 23.91 -18.01 -2.86
CA ASN A 162 25.10 -18.48 -3.54
C ASN A 162 24.74 -19.13 -4.89
N SER A 163 25.68 -19.80 -5.56
CA SER A 163 25.47 -20.45 -6.86
C SER A 163 24.52 -21.65 -6.82
N ARG A 164 24.33 -22.28 -5.66
CA ARG A 164 23.50 -23.48 -5.50
C ARG A 164 22.14 -23.16 -4.87
N VAL A 165 22.09 -22.20 -3.95
CA VAL A 165 20.90 -21.87 -3.16
C VAL A 165 20.66 -20.37 -3.22
N ASP A 166 19.41 -20.01 -3.50
CA ASP A 166 18.94 -18.62 -3.46
C ASP A 166 17.63 -18.56 -2.67
N GLU A 167 17.74 -18.32 -1.34
CA GLU A 167 16.60 -18.29 -0.42
C GLU A 167 15.71 -17.07 -0.61
N ARG A 168 16.12 -16.08 -1.40
CA ARG A 168 15.25 -14.98 -1.82
C ARG A 168 14.02 -15.46 -2.59
N LYS A 169 14.13 -16.62 -3.24
CA LYS A 169 13.05 -17.30 -3.99
C LYS A 169 12.06 -18.03 -3.09
N ASN A 170 12.39 -18.25 -1.83
CA ASN A 170 11.49 -18.88 -0.87
C ASN A 170 10.55 -17.83 -0.28
N TYR A 171 9.26 -17.98 -0.47
CA TYR A 171 8.25 -17.01 -0.02
C TYR A 171 8.31 -16.75 1.49
N TYR A 172 8.42 -17.80 2.30
CA TYR A 172 8.46 -17.69 3.76
C TYR A 172 9.73 -16.98 4.23
N LYS A 173 10.90 -17.50 3.83
CA LYS A 173 12.21 -16.96 4.27
C LYS A 173 12.44 -15.53 3.78
N SER A 174 12.12 -15.26 2.52
CA SER A 174 12.29 -13.92 1.95
C SER A 174 11.34 -12.89 2.56
N THR A 175 10.15 -13.30 2.98
CA THR A 175 9.22 -12.40 3.67
C THR A 175 9.71 -12.05 5.08
N HIS A 176 10.27 -12.99 5.84
CA HIS A 176 10.92 -12.67 7.10
C HIS A 176 12.09 -11.69 6.93
N ALA A 177 12.88 -11.83 5.88
CA ALA A 177 13.95 -10.90 5.56
C ALA A 177 13.40 -9.50 5.18
N ALA A 178 12.39 -9.45 4.30
CA ALA A 178 11.73 -8.21 3.93
C ALA A 178 11.10 -7.50 5.13
N ALA A 179 10.45 -8.24 6.03
CA ALA A 179 9.86 -7.70 7.25
C ALA A 179 10.91 -7.07 8.18
N LYS A 180 12.07 -7.72 8.36
CA LYS A 180 13.21 -7.14 9.11
C LYS A 180 13.67 -5.83 8.48
N MET A 181 13.88 -5.81 7.15
CA MET A 181 14.29 -4.62 6.41
C MET A 181 13.25 -3.49 6.53
N LEU A 182 11.98 -3.79 6.36
CA LEU A 182 10.89 -2.81 6.50
C LEU A 182 10.82 -2.24 7.92
N LYS A 183 11.03 -3.07 8.94
CA LYS A 183 11.09 -2.64 10.34
C LYS A 183 12.27 -1.71 10.61
N GLU A 184 13.45 -2.01 10.08
CA GLU A 184 14.63 -1.14 10.15
C GLU A 184 14.37 0.21 9.47
N LEU A 185 13.78 0.19 8.26
CA LEU A 185 13.41 1.41 7.56
C LEU A 185 12.37 2.23 8.33
N TYR A 186 11.36 1.56 8.91
CA TYR A 186 10.36 2.26 9.72
C TYR A 186 10.95 2.86 10.99
N SER A 187 11.93 2.20 11.63
CA SER A 187 12.61 2.76 12.79
C SER A 187 13.31 4.08 12.48
N ASN A 188 13.81 4.25 11.25
CA ASN A 188 14.53 5.44 10.79
C ASN A 188 13.59 6.55 10.30
N PHE A 189 12.53 6.18 9.61
CA PHE A 189 11.71 7.17 8.88
C PHE A 189 10.36 7.45 9.53
N LYS A 190 9.76 6.51 10.29
CA LYS A 190 8.48 6.66 10.99
C LYS A 190 7.30 7.12 10.10
N ASP A 191 7.39 6.83 8.80
CA ASP A 191 6.40 7.19 7.78
C ASP A 191 6.42 6.11 6.68
N TYR A 192 5.28 5.48 6.40
CA TYR A 192 5.25 4.34 5.48
C TYR A 192 5.51 4.72 4.03
N LEU A 193 5.11 5.93 3.57
CA LEU A 193 5.46 6.36 2.23
C LEU A 193 6.98 6.57 2.08
N LEU A 194 7.64 7.04 3.15
CA LEU A 194 9.09 7.15 3.18
C LEU A 194 9.76 5.76 3.27
N VAL A 195 9.18 4.82 4.01
CA VAL A 195 9.67 3.43 4.06
C VAL A 195 9.63 2.80 2.68
N ILE A 196 8.53 2.92 1.95
CA ILE A 196 8.37 2.38 0.60
C ILE A 196 9.35 3.06 -0.38
N ALA A 197 9.53 4.38 -0.26
CA ALA A 197 10.52 5.11 -1.05
C ALA A 197 11.95 4.63 -0.75
N ALA A 198 12.31 4.46 0.54
CA ALA A 198 13.61 3.97 0.97
C ALA A 198 13.88 2.53 0.56
N TYR A 199 12.85 1.68 0.55
CA TYR A 199 12.94 0.31 0.07
C TYR A 199 13.41 0.25 -1.39
N ASN A 200 12.84 1.10 -2.24
CA ASN A 200 13.20 1.18 -3.66
C ASN A 200 14.55 1.88 -3.93
N CYS A 201 14.76 3.08 -3.42
CA CYS A 201 15.95 3.86 -3.78
C CYS A 201 17.12 3.75 -2.78
N GLY A 202 16.90 3.07 -1.66
CA GLY A 202 17.83 3.01 -0.54
C GLY A 202 17.72 4.20 0.43
N PRO A 203 18.00 3.96 1.73
CA PRO A 203 17.85 4.96 2.78
C PRO A 203 18.74 6.19 2.57
N GLY A 204 19.92 6.03 2.01
CA GLY A 204 20.85 7.13 1.74
C GLY A 204 20.31 8.16 0.73
N ARG A 205 19.70 7.70 -0.37
CA ARG A 205 19.08 8.60 -1.36
C ARG A 205 17.87 9.31 -0.80
N LEU A 206 17.03 8.60 -0.04
CA LEU A 206 15.89 9.23 0.63
C LEU A 206 16.37 10.31 1.61
N GLN A 207 17.41 10.03 2.41
CA GLN A 207 17.96 11.01 3.34
C GLN A 207 18.51 12.26 2.62
N GLN A 208 19.12 12.09 1.43
CA GLN A 208 19.51 13.23 0.60
C GLN A 208 18.31 14.04 0.12
N ALA A 209 17.23 13.38 -0.29
CA ALA A 209 16.00 14.05 -0.72
C ALA A 209 15.35 14.84 0.44
N ILE A 210 15.35 14.28 1.65
CA ILE A 210 14.89 14.96 2.88
C ILE A 210 15.72 16.24 3.12
N ARG A 211 17.06 16.13 3.09
CA ARG A 211 17.94 17.31 3.27
C ARG A 211 17.73 18.38 2.20
N LYS A 212 17.60 17.98 0.92
CA LYS A 212 17.41 18.91 -0.20
C LYS A 212 16.04 19.59 -0.18
N SER A 213 15.03 18.92 0.31
CA SER A 213 13.67 19.47 0.38
C SER A 213 13.39 20.26 1.64
N GLY A 214 14.16 20.05 2.72
CA GLY A 214 13.85 20.53 4.05
C GLY A 214 12.59 19.90 4.66
N SER A 215 12.09 18.79 4.11
CA SER A 215 10.82 18.20 4.52
C SER A 215 10.89 16.68 4.60
N ARG A 216 10.13 16.10 5.53
CA ARG A 216 9.88 14.66 5.62
C ARG A 216 8.53 14.24 4.99
N ASP A 217 7.79 15.16 4.43
CA ASP A 217 6.56 14.85 3.67
C ASP A 217 6.92 14.33 2.28
N PHE A 218 6.48 13.09 1.95
CA PHE A 218 6.75 12.46 0.65
C PHE A 218 6.30 13.33 -0.51
N TRP A 219 5.13 14.01 -0.40
CA TRP A 219 4.56 14.81 -1.49
C TRP A 219 5.33 16.10 -1.76
N ILE A 220 6.14 16.55 -0.79
CA ILE A 220 7.05 17.69 -0.94
C ILE A 220 8.40 17.21 -1.47
N LEU A 221 8.99 16.17 -0.85
CA LEU A 221 10.35 15.74 -1.15
C LEU A 221 10.47 14.90 -2.43
N GLN A 222 9.36 14.32 -2.94
CA GLN A 222 9.40 13.40 -4.08
C GLN A 222 10.09 13.98 -5.33
N LYS A 223 10.05 15.30 -5.56
CA LYS A 223 10.74 15.95 -6.69
C LYS A 223 12.25 15.75 -6.69
N TYR A 224 12.85 15.44 -5.53
CA TYR A 224 14.27 15.16 -5.36
C TYR A 224 14.60 13.66 -5.41
N LEU A 225 13.58 12.80 -5.56
CA LEU A 225 13.74 11.35 -5.76
C LEU A 225 13.79 11.00 -7.25
N PRO A 226 14.43 9.87 -7.61
CA PRO A 226 14.32 9.31 -8.96
C PRO A 226 12.87 9.13 -9.40
N LEU A 227 12.59 9.28 -10.70
CA LEU A 227 11.24 9.08 -11.24
C LEU A 227 10.72 7.67 -10.94
N GLU A 228 11.57 6.66 -11.03
CA GLU A 228 11.27 5.29 -10.65
C GLU A 228 10.73 5.19 -9.23
N THR A 229 11.43 5.79 -8.25
CA THR A 229 11.01 5.76 -6.85
C THR A 229 9.68 6.50 -6.63
N ARG A 230 9.50 7.65 -7.28
CA ARG A 230 8.22 8.38 -7.22
C ARG A 230 7.05 7.54 -7.74
N ASN A 231 7.27 6.83 -8.83
CA ASN A 231 6.25 5.97 -9.43
C ASN A 231 6.05 4.69 -8.59
N HIS A 232 7.12 4.15 -8.01
CA HIS A 232 7.06 2.98 -7.13
C HIS A 232 6.13 3.20 -5.94
N VAL A 233 6.26 4.33 -5.23
CA VAL A 233 5.35 4.70 -4.13
C VAL A 233 3.91 4.82 -4.62
N LYS A 234 3.68 5.47 -5.76
CA LYS A 234 2.33 5.63 -6.33
C LYS A 234 1.74 4.32 -6.85
N ASN A 235 2.58 3.41 -7.39
CA ASN A 235 2.17 2.07 -7.77
C ASN A 235 1.73 1.26 -6.55
N PHE A 236 2.45 1.40 -5.43
CA PHE A 236 2.05 0.78 -4.16
C PHE A 236 0.67 1.30 -3.71
N ILE A 237 0.48 2.62 -3.70
CA ILE A 237 -0.82 3.24 -3.35
C ILE A 237 -1.92 2.71 -4.28
N GLY A 238 -1.70 2.70 -5.60
CA GLY A 238 -2.67 2.18 -6.57
C GLY A 238 -2.98 0.69 -6.38
N THR A 239 -1.96 -0.13 -6.09
CA THR A 239 -2.13 -1.55 -5.79
C THR A 239 -2.96 -1.73 -4.52
N HIS A 240 -2.64 -1.00 -3.45
CA HIS A 240 -3.41 -1.01 -2.21
C HIS A 240 -4.89 -0.70 -2.47
N TYR A 241 -5.20 0.38 -3.23
CA TYR A 241 -6.58 0.73 -3.57
C TYR A 241 -7.30 -0.36 -4.38
N VAL A 242 -6.63 -1.03 -5.32
CA VAL A 242 -7.24 -2.14 -6.06
C VAL A 242 -7.56 -3.31 -5.12
N PHE A 243 -6.69 -3.62 -4.17
CA PHE A 243 -6.88 -4.77 -3.27
C PHE A 243 -7.87 -4.48 -2.14
N GLU A 244 -7.81 -3.30 -1.51
CA GLU A 244 -8.61 -2.96 -0.33
C GLU A 244 -9.87 -2.12 -0.63
N GLY A 245 -9.90 -1.46 -1.79
CA GLY A 245 -11.00 -0.54 -2.15
C GLY A 245 -10.90 0.84 -1.50
N THR A 246 -9.99 1.05 -0.57
CA THR A 246 -9.79 2.30 0.17
C THR A 246 -8.31 2.53 0.47
N GLY A 247 -7.96 3.70 1.00
CA GLY A 247 -6.65 3.96 1.59
C GLY A 247 -6.52 3.40 3.01
N GLY A 248 -5.29 3.44 3.55
CA GLY A 248 -4.97 3.00 4.90
C GLY A 248 -3.69 3.66 5.41
N LEU A 249 -3.20 3.23 6.57
CA LEU A 249 -1.99 3.78 7.22
C LEU A 249 -0.76 3.78 6.30
N THR A 250 -0.65 2.78 5.44
CA THR A 250 0.49 2.61 4.53
C THR A 250 0.41 3.49 3.27
N THR A 251 -0.73 4.15 3.03
CA THR A 251 -0.94 5.05 1.88
C THR A 251 -0.94 6.54 2.26
N MET A 252 -0.65 6.86 3.50
CA MET A 252 -0.69 8.21 4.06
C MET A 252 0.67 8.60 4.63
N THR A 253 0.97 9.92 4.62
CA THR A 253 2.12 10.46 5.35
C THR A 253 1.83 10.49 6.86
N SER A 254 2.88 10.52 7.68
CA SER A 254 2.73 10.67 9.13
C SER A 254 1.93 11.93 9.51
N SER A 255 2.07 13.02 8.77
CA SER A 255 1.29 14.25 8.97
C SER A 255 -0.19 14.04 8.67
N GLN A 256 -0.52 13.32 7.61
CA GLN A 256 -1.92 12.97 7.29
C GLN A 256 -2.53 12.08 8.38
N ILE A 257 -1.78 11.10 8.88
CA ILE A 257 -2.21 10.23 9.99
C ILE A 257 -2.45 11.05 11.26
N ALA A 258 -1.53 11.95 11.60
CA ALA A 258 -1.68 12.83 12.78
C ALA A 258 -2.92 13.73 12.66
N ASN A 259 -3.13 14.35 11.51
CA ASN A 259 -4.31 15.19 11.26
C ASN A 259 -5.61 14.36 11.30
N TYR A 260 -5.58 13.13 10.78
CA TYR A 260 -6.70 12.21 10.86
C TYR A 260 -7.05 11.90 12.32
N SER A 261 -6.05 11.59 13.14
CA SER A 261 -6.24 11.30 14.57
C SER A 261 -6.80 12.51 15.34
N VAL A 262 -6.34 13.73 15.01
CA VAL A 262 -6.86 14.98 15.61
C VAL A 262 -8.30 15.23 15.17
N ASN A 263 -8.62 15.03 13.90
CA ASN A 263 -9.97 15.21 13.39
C ASN A 263 -10.97 14.23 14.02
N ILE A 264 -10.55 12.96 14.21
CA ILE A 264 -11.37 11.98 14.92
C ILE A 264 -11.56 12.40 16.38
N ALA A 265 -10.50 12.85 17.06
CA ALA A 265 -10.60 13.35 18.43
C ALA A 265 -11.43 14.63 18.57
N GLY A 266 -11.52 15.44 17.50
CA GLY A 266 -12.30 16.66 17.42
C GLY A 266 -13.72 16.51 16.89
N LEU A 267 -14.11 15.35 16.35
CA LEU A 267 -15.48 15.07 15.97
C LEU A 267 -16.33 15.00 17.24
N LYS A 268 -17.14 16.03 17.47
CA LYS A 268 -18.19 15.97 18.50
C LYS A 268 -19.03 14.72 18.23
N PRO A 269 -19.32 13.90 19.25
CA PRO A 269 -20.26 12.81 19.08
C PRO A 269 -21.58 13.38 18.53
N VAL A 270 -22.15 12.72 17.52
CA VAL A 270 -23.52 13.06 17.09
C VAL A 270 -24.42 12.87 18.29
N SER A 271 -24.73 13.97 18.90
CA SER A 271 -25.59 14.03 20.07
C SER A 271 -27.03 13.67 19.70
N SER A 272 -27.38 12.45 19.96
CA SER A 272 -28.75 12.09 20.32
C SER A 272 -28.67 10.82 21.17
N VAL A 273 -28.52 11.03 22.43
CA VAL A 273 -29.11 10.35 23.59
C VAL A 273 -28.28 10.76 24.82
N ASN A 274 -28.94 11.35 25.79
CA ASN A 274 -28.63 11.75 27.15
C ASN A 274 -27.25 11.44 27.76
N ASP A 275 -26.72 12.49 28.35
CA ASP A 275 -25.55 12.63 29.20
C ASP A 275 -25.25 11.40 30.05
N ASP A 276 -24.12 10.76 29.75
CA ASP A 276 -23.25 10.20 30.76
C ASP A 276 -21.81 10.24 30.23
N GLU A 277 -20.89 10.53 31.08
CA GLU A 277 -19.55 11.10 30.87
C GLU A 277 -18.49 10.19 30.23
N THR A 278 -18.86 9.19 29.40
CA THR A 278 -17.94 8.12 28.99
C THR A 278 -17.92 7.77 27.52
N ASP A 279 -18.19 8.49 26.51
CA ASP A 279 -17.89 7.81 25.25
C ASP A 279 -17.65 8.69 24.02
N LYS A 280 -16.36 8.94 23.74
CA LYS A 280 -15.89 9.26 22.39
C LYS A 280 -15.90 7.98 21.54
N THR A 281 -17.02 7.69 20.89
CA THR A 281 -17.16 6.55 19.98
C THR A 281 -17.07 6.97 18.53
N ILE A 282 -16.56 6.10 17.67
CA ILE A 282 -16.56 6.23 16.20
C ILE A 282 -17.27 5.04 15.57
N SER A 283 -17.80 5.22 14.37
CA SER A 283 -18.53 4.19 13.65
C SER A 283 -17.85 3.87 12.32
N VAL A 284 -17.84 2.57 11.97
CA VAL A 284 -17.38 2.07 10.66
C VAL A 284 -18.39 1.08 10.11
N THR A 285 -18.66 1.13 8.82
CA THR A 285 -19.52 0.13 8.17
C THR A 285 -18.69 -1.12 7.87
N ILE A 286 -19.14 -2.27 8.36
CA ILE A 286 -18.48 -3.57 8.15
C ILE A 286 -19.43 -4.56 7.49
N SER A 287 -18.84 -5.51 6.75
CA SER A 287 -19.52 -6.64 6.11
C SER A 287 -18.75 -7.91 6.40
N GLY A 288 -19.44 -9.02 6.62
CA GLY A 288 -18.81 -10.32 6.89
C GLY A 288 -19.52 -11.03 8.04
N LYS A 289 -19.04 -12.23 8.37
CA LYS A 289 -19.61 -13.06 9.46
C LYS A 289 -18.92 -12.75 10.79
N TYR A 290 -19.13 -11.55 11.32
CA TYR A 290 -18.64 -11.18 12.65
C TYR A 290 -19.61 -11.66 13.73
N VAL A 291 -19.08 -11.95 14.91
CA VAL A 291 -19.82 -12.28 16.14
C VAL A 291 -19.50 -11.23 17.20
N GLY A 292 -20.52 -10.56 17.73
CA GLY A 292 -20.34 -9.46 18.67
C GLY A 292 -19.58 -9.83 19.93
N SER A 293 -19.79 -11.03 20.48
CA SER A 293 -19.04 -11.53 21.64
C SER A 293 -17.55 -11.79 21.37
N VAL A 294 -17.21 -12.28 20.18
CA VAL A 294 -15.81 -12.47 19.74
C VAL A 294 -15.15 -11.12 19.53
N LEU A 295 -15.84 -10.22 18.83
CA LEU A 295 -15.34 -8.88 18.56
C LEU A 295 -15.06 -8.14 19.87
N SER A 296 -16.04 -8.08 20.77
CA SER A 296 -15.91 -7.38 22.07
C SER A 296 -14.76 -7.93 22.91
N LYS A 297 -14.60 -9.26 22.96
CA LYS A 297 -13.48 -9.93 23.65
C LYS A 297 -12.12 -9.49 23.09
N ILE A 298 -11.94 -9.52 21.77
CA ILE A 298 -10.65 -9.23 21.14
C ILE A 298 -10.27 -7.75 21.24
N VAL A 299 -11.26 -6.84 21.15
CA VAL A 299 -11.01 -5.40 21.31
C VAL A 299 -10.88 -4.99 22.79
N GLY A 300 -11.14 -5.90 23.73
CA GLY A 300 -11.09 -5.62 25.16
C GLY A 300 -12.22 -4.71 25.63
N LEU A 301 -13.45 -4.98 25.17
CA LEU A 301 -14.67 -4.33 25.59
C LEU A 301 -15.59 -5.39 26.19
N ASP A 302 -16.31 -5.08 27.26
CA ASP A 302 -17.31 -6.02 27.79
C ASP A 302 -18.53 -6.12 26.84
N VAL A 303 -19.13 -7.31 26.80
CA VAL A 303 -20.23 -7.61 25.86
C VAL A 303 -21.47 -6.73 26.11
N SER A 304 -21.74 -6.34 27.36
CA SER A 304 -22.88 -5.49 27.70
C SER A 304 -22.69 -4.08 27.12
N THR A 305 -21.51 -3.49 27.30
CA THR A 305 -21.14 -2.21 26.71
C THR A 305 -21.14 -2.27 25.19
N PHE A 306 -20.61 -3.34 24.60
CA PHE A 306 -20.65 -3.57 23.17
C PHE A 306 -22.09 -3.56 22.63
N ASN A 307 -22.99 -4.30 23.29
CA ASN A 307 -24.40 -4.39 22.86
C ASN A 307 -25.17 -3.08 23.03
N LYS A 308 -24.84 -2.27 24.05
CA LYS A 308 -25.38 -0.91 24.20
C LYS A 308 -24.96 0.01 23.04
N LEU A 309 -23.69 -0.07 22.63
CA LEU A 309 -23.16 0.71 21.50
C LEU A 309 -23.67 0.20 20.14
N ASN A 310 -23.96 -1.09 20.03
CA ASN A 310 -24.29 -1.79 18.79
C ASN A 310 -25.59 -2.62 18.95
N PRO A 311 -26.73 -2.00 19.19
CA PRO A 311 -27.98 -2.75 19.42
C PRO A 311 -28.37 -3.57 18.17
N GLY A 312 -28.61 -4.86 18.40
CA GLY A 312 -29.02 -5.79 17.32
C GLY A 312 -27.91 -6.16 16.33
N PHE A 313 -26.64 -5.90 16.66
CA PHE A 313 -25.48 -6.15 15.81
C PHE A 313 -25.47 -7.56 15.22
N ASP A 314 -25.53 -8.60 16.05
CA ASP A 314 -25.46 -9.98 15.59
C ASP A 314 -26.63 -10.34 14.67
N LYS A 315 -27.81 -9.82 14.92
CA LYS A 315 -28.98 -10.00 14.03
C LYS A 315 -28.81 -9.35 12.67
N LEU A 316 -28.26 -8.13 12.63
CA LEU A 316 -28.03 -7.40 11.39
C LEU A 316 -26.92 -8.02 10.54
N ILE A 317 -25.79 -8.39 11.17
CA ILE A 317 -24.63 -8.94 10.47
C ILE A 317 -24.90 -10.38 9.99
N SER A 318 -25.71 -11.18 10.71
CA SER A 318 -26.05 -12.55 10.33
C SER A 318 -26.86 -12.65 9.03
N ILE A 319 -27.66 -11.65 8.70
CA ILE A 319 -28.41 -11.58 7.43
C ILE A 319 -27.58 -11.03 6.25
N GLY A 320 -26.27 -10.85 6.46
CA GLY A 320 -25.32 -10.43 5.42
C GLY A 320 -25.43 -8.97 4.99
N LYS A 321 -26.15 -8.12 5.75
CA LYS A 321 -26.21 -6.69 5.47
C LYS A 321 -25.00 -5.94 6.02
N PRO A 322 -24.47 -4.97 5.26
CA PRO A 322 -23.50 -4.03 5.81
C PRO A 322 -24.05 -3.38 7.09
N THR A 323 -23.28 -3.44 8.16
CA THR A 323 -23.72 -3.03 9.51
C THR A 323 -22.74 -1.99 10.06
N ASN A 324 -23.27 -0.93 10.67
CA ASN A 324 -22.44 0.06 11.34
C ASN A 324 -21.97 -0.50 12.69
N LEU A 325 -20.66 -0.68 12.81
CA LEU A 325 -19.98 -1.00 14.05
C LEU A 325 -19.58 0.30 14.75
N ARG A 326 -20.01 0.49 16.00
CA ARG A 326 -19.64 1.62 16.85
C ARG A 326 -18.76 1.15 18.01
N LEU A 327 -17.61 1.77 18.17
CA LEU A 327 -16.65 1.45 19.24
C LEU A 327 -16.02 2.74 19.78
N PRO A 328 -15.52 2.75 21.04
CA PRO A 328 -14.58 3.76 21.53
C PRO A 328 -13.37 3.87 20.58
N VAL A 329 -12.77 5.07 20.48
CA VAL A 329 -11.69 5.35 19.53
C VAL A 329 -10.51 4.38 19.68
N ASP A 330 -10.07 4.11 20.90
CA ASP A 330 -8.99 3.18 21.21
C ASP A 330 -9.34 1.72 20.82
N LYS A 331 -10.58 1.31 21.02
CA LYS A 331 -11.09 -0.02 20.66
C LYS A 331 -11.28 -0.18 19.16
N MET A 332 -11.67 0.88 18.46
CA MET A 332 -11.74 0.87 16.99
C MET A 332 -10.34 0.68 16.38
N MET A 333 -9.30 1.29 16.93
CA MET A 333 -7.92 1.05 16.49
C MET A 333 -7.52 -0.43 16.67
N VAL A 334 -7.90 -1.06 17.78
CA VAL A 334 -7.66 -2.49 17.99
C VAL A 334 -8.45 -3.33 17.00
N PHE A 335 -9.71 -2.97 16.71
CA PHE A 335 -10.55 -3.64 15.73
C PHE A 335 -9.90 -3.61 14.34
N GLU A 336 -9.50 -2.44 13.85
CA GLU A 336 -8.90 -2.32 12.51
C GLU A 336 -7.61 -3.13 12.42
N ASN A 337 -6.76 -3.11 13.44
CA ASN A 337 -5.52 -3.89 13.48
C ASN A 337 -5.75 -5.41 13.56
N LYS A 338 -6.88 -5.87 14.13
CA LYS A 338 -7.19 -7.29 14.34
C LYS A 338 -8.42 -7.76 13.55
N ARG A 339 -8.88 -6.98 12.59
CA ARG A 339 -10.12 -7.22 11.85
C ARG A 339 -10.23 -8.62 11.27
N ARG A 340 -9.12 -9.12 10.71
CA ARG A 340 -9.04 -10.46 10.15
C ARG A 340 -9.14 -11.54 11.24
N THR A 341 -8.35 -11.43 12.29
CA THR A 341 -8.39 -12.37 13.43
C THR A 341 -9.79 -12.44 14.02
N ILE A 342 -10.43 -11.28 14.19
CA ILE A 342 -11.81 -11.21 14.69
C ILE A 342 -12.78 -11.94 13.75
N LEU A 343 -12.62 -11.77 12.44
CA LEU A 343 -13.47 -12.44 11.47
C LEU A 343 -13.23 -13.96 11.46
N GLU A 344 -11.98 -14.41 11.50
CA GLU A 344 -11.60 -15.83 11.53
C GLU A 344 -12.12 -16.51 12.82
N GLU A 345 -11.91 -15.91 13.99
CA GLU A 345 -12.44 -16.44 15.25
C GLU A 345 -13.97 -16.40 15.28
N SER A 346 -14.60 -15.36 14.71
CA SER A 346 -16.06 -15.30 14.58
C SER A 346 -16.61 -16.44 13.73
N VAL A 347 -16.00 -16.69 12.57
CA VAL A 347 -16.41 -17.81 11.68
C VAL A 347 -16.20 -19.15 12.40
N SER A 348 -15.08 -19.34 13.08
CA SER A 348 -14.80 -20.57 13.84
C SER A 348 -15.76 -20.79 15.00
N SER A 349 -16.33 -19.74 15.57
CA SER A 349 -17.29 -19.85 16.69
C SER A 349 -18.72 -20.18 16.22
N ILE A 350 -19.00 -20.07 14.91
CA ILE A 350 -20.32 -20.36 14.31
C ILE A 350 -20.36 -21.80 13.76
N LEU A 351 -19.18 -22.38 13.46
CA LEU A 351 -19.04 -23.76 12.97
C LEU A 351 -19.03 -24.76 14.10
#